data_08449e285e93218be0b9f931c46421f6
#
_entry.id   08449e285e93218be0b9f931c46421f6
#
_cell.length_a   1.000
_cell.length_b   1.000
_cell.length_c   1.000
_cell.angle_alpha   90.00
_cell.angle_beta   90.00
_cell.angle_gamma   90.00
#
_symmetry.space_group_name_H-M   'P 1'
#
loop_
_entity.id
_entity.type
_entity.pdbx_description
1 polymer ?
#
loop_
_entity_poly.entity_id
_entity_poly.type
_entity_poly.pdbx_seq_one_letter_code
_entity_poly.pdbx_strand_id
1 'polypeptide(L)'
;IPAIYGYNHTKVYYKLDSSLPDSLESAQANTELAEVFNMNSTHMILVTNDQSDKDTRNMMSDIENIDGVKFCLGLDSIIGAGIPTDFIPSDVTEALKSDDWQLILVGSEYEVASDEVNNQCTEINNTIDSYNEKNMLVGEAPCTKDLITITDKDFASVSTVSIGAIFIIILCVFGSISLPIVLVAVIEFAIFI
;
A
#
# COMPACT_ATOMS: atom_id res chain seq x y z
N ILE A 1 -2.12 -3.50 -32.27
CA ILE A 1 -0.78 -3.58 -31.63
C ILE A 1 -0.48 -2.33 -30.80
N PRO A 2 -0.61 -1.04 -31.28
CA PRO A 2 -0.33 0.13 -30.44
C PRO A 2 -1.29 0.24 -29.22
N ALA A 3 -2.56 -0.11 -29.38
CA ALA A 3 -3.56 -0.03 -28.32
C ALA A 3 -3.31 -1.05 -27.20
N ILE A 4 -2.95 -2.29 -27.52
CA ILE A 4 -2.57 -3.31 -26.54
C ILE A 4 -1.30 -2.88 -25.80
N TYR A 5 -0.35 -2.28 -26.50
CA TYR A 5 0.84 -1.71 -25.88
C TYR A 5 0.48 -0.57 -24.92
N GLY A 6 -0.38 0.37 -25.36
CA GLY A 6 -0.87 1.47 -24.54
C GLY A 6 -1.60 0.98 -23.28
N TYR A 7 -2.52 0.04 -23.42
CA TYR A 7 -3.26 -0.54 -22.29
C TYR A 7 -2.34 -1.15 -21.22
N ASN A 8 -1.36 -1.94 -21.65
CA ASN A 8 -0.41 -2.58 -20.72
C ASN A 8 0.60 -1.59 -20.08
N HIS A 9 0.71 -0.36 -20.62
CA HIS A 9 1.63 0.67 -20.11
C HIS A 9 0.90 1.87 -19.50
N THR A 10 -0.43 1.86 -19.49
CA THR A 10 -1.23 2.88 -18.80
C THR A 10 -1.45 2.43 -17.37
N LYS A 11 -0.89 3.17 -16.41
CA LYS A 11 -1.12 2.93 -14.99
C LYS A 11 -2.40 3.62 -14.54
N VAL A 12 -3.22 2.93 -13.77
CA VAL A 12 -4.34 3.57 -13.08
C VAL A 12 -3.77 4.41 -11.95
N TYR A 13 -4.16 5.67 -11.89
CA TYR A 13 -3.64 6.61 -10.92
C TYR A 13 -4.52 6.61 -9.66
N TYR A 14 -3.95 6.19 -8.55
CA TYR A 14 -4.67 6.04 -7.28
C TYR A 14 -4.42 7.18 -6.29
N LYS A 15 -3.58 8.18 -6.64
CA LYS A 15 -3.29 9.33 -5.79
C LYS A 15 -4.37 10.40 -5.97
N LEU A 16 -5.41 10.35 -5.14
CA LEU A 16 -6.57 11.25 -5.24
C LEU A 16 -6.24 12.71 -4.90
N ASP A 17 -5.27 12.94 -4.03
CA ASP A 17 -4.82 14.25 -3.57
C ASP A 17 -4.15 15.08 -4.68
N SER A 18 -3.54 14.44 -5.68
CA SER A 18 -2.92 15.13 -6.82
C SER A 18 -3.92 15.87 -7.73
N SER A 19 -5.21 15.57 -7.60
CA SER A 19 -6.27 16.30 -8.30
C SER A 19 -6.72 17.56 -7.56
N LEU A 20 -6.21 17.80 -6.35
CA LEU A 20 -6.53 18.98 -5.55
C LEU A 20 -5.80 20.22 -6.08
N PRO A 21 -6.42 21.40 -6.04
CA PRO A 21 -5.74 22.64 -6.38
C PRO A 21 -4.56 22.93 -5.44
N ASP A 22 -3.42 23.34 -6.00
CA ASP A 22 -2.20 23.71 -5.23
C ASP A 22 -2.41 24.88 -4.26
N SER A 23 -3.54 25.60 -4.39
CA SER A 23 -3.89 26.71 -3.50
C SER A 23 -4.46 26.26 -2.15
N LEU A 24 -4.74 24.97 -1.96
CA LEU A 24 -5.25 24.46 -0.69
C LEU A 24 -4.11 24.36 0.34
N GLU A 25 -4.40 24.75 1.58
CA GLU A 25 -3.44 24.72 2.69
C GLU A 25 -2.86 23.31 2.91
N SER A 26 -3.69 22.26 2.76
CA SER A 26 -3.24 20.86 2.89
C SER A 26 -2.28 20.44 1.78
N ALA A 27 -2.51 20.89 0.53
CA ALA A 27 -1.62 20.61 -0.59
C ALA A 27 -0.27 21.32 -0.39
N GLN A 28 -0.30 22.58 0.04
CA GLN A 28 0.91 23.35 0.37
C GLN A 28 1.69 22.70 1.52
N ALA A 29 0.99 22.29 2.58
CA ALA A 29 1.62 21.63 3.73
C ALA A 29 2.29 20.29 3.33
N ASN A 30 1.68 19.51 2.45
CA ASN A 30 2.29 18.28 1.94
C ASN A 30 3.54 18.59 1.09
N THR A 31 3.50 19.65 0.28
CA THR A 31 4.66 20.09 -0.50
C THR A 31 5.81 20.51 0.42
N GLU A 32 5.54 21.33 1.42
CA GLU A 32 6.54 21.74 2.42
C GLU A 32 7.11 20.54 3.19
N LEU A 33 6.27 19.55 3.55
CA LEU A 33 6.72 18.34 4.22
C LEU A 33 7.68 17.52 3.33
N ALA A 34 7.36 17.42 2.05
CA ALA A 34 8.20 16.74 1.08
C ALA A 34 9.52 17.46 0.83
N GLU A 35 9.48 18.79 0.60
CA GLU A 35 10.66 19.57 0.25
C GLU A 35 11.62 19.80 1.43
N VAL A 36 11.07 20.09 2.62
CA VAL A 36 11.88 20.43 3.81
C VAL A 36 12.34 19.20 4.57
N PHE A 37 11.46 18.20 4.72
CA PHE A 37 11.74 17.01 5.53
C PHE A 37 12.03 15.76 4.69
N ASN A 38 11.90 15.84 3.37
CA ASN A 38 11.99 14.70 2.44
C ASN A 38 11.11 13.52 2.91
N MET A 39 9.88 13.83 3.30
CA MET A 39 8.91 12.89 3.80
C MET A 39 7.59 13.03 3.04
N ASN A 40 7.24 11.99 2.29
CA ASN A 40 6.07 11.98 1.41
C ASN A 40 4.94 11.07 1.89
N SER A 41 5.26 10.09 2.74
CA SER A 41 4.26 9.22 3.35
C SER A 41 4.67 8.77 4.75
N THR A 42 3.68 8.38 5.54
CA THR A 42 3.88 7.83 6.87
C THR A 42 3.13 6.51 7.00
N HIS A 43 3.82 5.50 7.47
CA HIS A 43 3.26 4.19 7.78
C HIS A 43 3.21 4.00 9.28
N MET A 44 2.34 3.12 9.73
CA MET A 44 2.25 2.72 11.12
C MET A 44 2.37 1.20 11.21
N ILE A 45 3.04 0.71 12.25
CA ILE A 45 3.14 -0.72 12.52
C ILE A 45 2.51 -0.97 13.88
N LEU A 46 1.58 -1.90 13.92
CA LEU A 46 1.04 -2.44 15.15
C LEU A 46 1.85 -3.69 15.52
N VAL A 47 2.56 -3.61 16.61
CA VAL A 47 3.37 -4.71 17.16
C VAL A 47 2.67 -5.30 18.37
N THR A 48 2.60 -6.61 18.44
CA THR A 48 1.98 -7.29 19.60
C THR A 48 2.85 -7.16 20.84
N ASN A 49 2.24 -6.99 22.01
CA ASN A 49 2.95 -6.90 23.28
C ASN A 49 3.56 -8.24 23.74
N ASP A 50 3.30 -9.34 23.04
CA ASP A 50 3.96 -10.65 23.28
C ASP A 50 5.34 -10.72 22.61
N GLN A 51 5.69 -9.77 21.74
CA GLN A 51 7.03 -9.63 21.17
C GLN A 51 8.00 -9.01 22.20
N SER A 52 9.23 -9.53 22.28
CA SER A 52 10.21 -8.98 23.21
C SER A 52 10.70 -7.58 22.79
N ASP A 53 11.02 -6.71 23.75
CA ASP A 53 11.56 -5.37 23.48
C ASP A 53 12.87 -5.43 22.64
N LYS A 54 13.65 -6.51 22.81
CA LYS A 54 14.88 -6.73 22.02
C LYS A 54 14.53 -6.99 20.55
N ASP A 55 13.55 -7.85 20.30
CA ASP A 55 13.12 -8.18 18.93
C ASP A 55 12.45 -6.99 18.28
N THR A 56 11.68 -6.20 19.04
CA THR A 56 11.09 -4.95 18.55
C THR A 56 12.17 -3.96 18.13
N ARG A 57 13.22 -3.77 18.91
CA ARG A 57 14.34 -2.89 18.53
C ARG A 57 15.11 -3.40 17.32
N ASN A 58 15.36 -4.70 17.24
CA ASN A 58 16.02 -5.29 16.06
C ASN A 58 15.17 -5.10 14.80
N MET A 59 13.88 -5.37 14.90
CA MET A 59 12.91 -5.16 13.81
C MET A 59 12.91 -3.68 13.36
N MET A 60 12.87 -2.73 14.28
CA MET A 60 12.95 -1.30 13.94
C MET A 60 14.24 -0.96 13.22
N SER A 61 15.37 -1.49 13.68
CA SER A 61 16.68 -1.29 13.02
C SER A 61 16.72 -1.92 11.63
N ASP A 62 16.11 -3.07 11.42
CA ASP A 62 16.04 -3.69 10.11
C ASP A 62 15.14 -2.87 9.17
N ILE A 63 14.03 -2.31 9.68
CA ILE A 63 13.13 -1.45 8.92
C ILE A 63 13.84 -0.13 8.53
N GLU A 64 14.64 0.47 9.41
CA GLU A 64 15.40 1.68 9.10
C GLU A 64 16.43 1.47 7.98
N ASN A 65 16.87 0.24 7.73
CA ASN A 65 17.76 -0.10 6.63
C ASN A 65 17.04 -0.35 5.28
N ILE A 66 15.71 -0.35 5.27
CA ILE A 66 14.93 -0.47 4.03
C ILE A 66 15.03 0.84 3.24
N ASP A 67 15.18 0.71 1.94
CA ASP A 67 15.33 1.85 1.04
C ASP A 67 14.15 2.82 1.12
N GLY A 68 14.45 4.11 1.20
CA GLY A 68 13.44 5.17 1.33
C GLY A 68 12.82 5.35 2.71
N VAL A 69 13.17 4.54 3.71
CA VAL A 69 12.76 4.78 5.10
C VAL A 69 13.64 5.89 5.70
N LYS A 70 12.99 6.90 6.27
CA LYS A 70 13.67 8.05 6.88
C LYS A 70 13.88 7.90 8.38
N PHE A 71 12.92 7.33 9.06
CA PHE A 71 12.95 7.07 10.48
C PHE A 71 11.96 5.97 10.85
N CYS A 72 12.23 5.32 11.96
CA CYS A 72 11.32 4.38 12.61
C CYS A 72 11.21 4.79 14.09
N LEU A 73 10.04 5.27 14.51
CA LEU A 73 9.81 5.81 15.86
C LEU A 73 8.82 4.95 16.63
N GLY A 74 9.27 4.33 17.69
CA GLY A 74 8.45 3.63 18.65
C GLY A 74 8.77 4.10 20.07
N LEU A 75 8.11 3.53 21.07
CA LEU A 75 8.32 3.86 22.46
C LEU A 75 9.80 3.70 22.85
N ASP A 76 10.42 2.61 22.41
CA ASP A 76 11.82 2.28 22.71
C ASP A 76 12.84 3.25 22.07
N SER A 77 12.53 3.84 20.92
CA SER A 77 13.40 4.82 20.25
C SER A 77 13.38 6.19 20.93
N ILE A 78 12.23 6.55 21.51
CA ILE A 78 12.07 7.83 22.25
C ILE A 78 12.83 7.78 23.58
N ILE A 79 12.87 6.61 24.21
CA ILE A 79 13.44 6.45 25.55
C ILE A 79 14.95 6.22 25.51
N GLY A 80 15.47 5.63 24.44
CA GLY A 80 16.84 5.12 24.41
C GLY A 80 17.05 3.89 25.31
N ALA A 81 18.02 3.06 24.98
CA ALA A 81 18.32 1.87 25.73
C ALA A 81 18.79 2.23 27.16
N GLY A 82 17.94 2.07 28.18
CA GLY A 82 18.31 2.20 29.58
C GLY A 82 17.51 3.17 30.43
N ILE A 83 16.51 3.85 29.90
CA ILE A 83 15.58 4.65 30.71
C ILE A 83 14.36 3.79 31.05
N PRO A 84 14.04 3.56 32.34
CA PRO A 84 12.81 2.85 32.71
C PRO A 84 11.58 3.60 32.21
N THR A 85 10.58 2.86 31.75
CA THR A 85 9.29 3.40 31.25
C THR A 85 8.57 4.30 32.25
N ASP A 86 8.84 4.13 33.54
CA ASP A 86 8.26 4.93 34.64
C ASP A 86 8.64 6.43 34.59
N PHE A 87 9.67 6.81 33.81
CA PHE A 87 10.08 8.20 33.64
C PHE A 87 9.44 8.89 32.42
N ILE A 88 8.64 8.16 31.65
CA ILE A 88 7.94 8.73 30.49
C ILE A 88 6.60 9.32 30.95
N PRO A 89 6.20 10.49 30.40
CA PRO A 89 4.86 10.98 30.63
C PRO A 89 3.82 9.92 30.20
N SER A 90 2.85 9.67 31.07
CA SER A 90 1.76 8.68 30.83
C SER A 90 1.09 8.89 29.48
N ASP A 91 0.90 10.16 29.08
CA ASP A 91 0.24 10.54 27.85
C ASP A 91 0.97 10.01 26.59
N VAL A 92 2.31 9.94 26.61
CA VAL A 92 3.12 9.38 25.51
C VAL A 92 3.04 7.85 25.50
N THR A 93 3.09 7.24 26.67
CA THR A 93 2.98 5.78 26.80
C THR A 93 1.60 5.31 26.34
N GLU A 94 0.53 5.98 26.78
CA GLU A 94 -0.85 5.65 26.39
C GLU A 94 -1.12 5.89 24.89
N ALA A 95 -0.43 6.86 24.29
CA ALA A 95 -0.57 7.12 22.86
C ALA A 95 0.12 6.05 21.97
N LEU A 96 1.19 5.43 22.46
CA LEU A 96 2.01 4.49 21.68
C LEU A 96 1.87 3.03 22.14
N LYS A 97 1.25 2.77 23.27
CA LYS A 97 1.08 1.42 23.82
C LYS A 97 -0.29 1.23 24.45
N SER A 98 -0.96 0.16 24.06
CA SER A 98 -2.19 -0.34 24.66
C SER A 98 -1.94 -1.67 25.36
N ASP A 99 -3.00 -2.33 25.89
CA ASP A 99 -2.89 -3.64 26.56
C ASP A 99 -2.34 -4.72 25.62
N ASP A 100 -2.71 -4.69 24.33
CA ASP A 100 -2.37 -5.73 23.36
C ASP A 100 -1.33 -5.31 22.32
N TRP A 101 -1.19 -3.99 22.08
CA TRP A 101 -0.46 -3.46 20.93
C TRP A 101 0.48 -2.30 21.28
N GLN A 102 1.59 -2.24 20.59
CA GLN A 102 2.49 -1.10 20.53
C GLN A 102 2.47 -0.49 19.13
N LEU A 103 2.43 0.83 19.04
CA LEU A 103 2.44 1.58 17.80
C LEU A 103 3.86 2.05 17.47
N ILE A 104 4.29 1.81 16.24
CA ILE A 104 5.53 2.32 15.67
C ILE A 104 5.19 3.16 14.43
N LEU A 105 5.81 4.33 14.32
CA LEU A 105 5.66 5.24 13.19
C LEU A 105 6.87 5.10 12.26
N VAL A 106 6.64 4.99 10.97
CA VAL A 106 7.67 4.89 9.93
C VAL A 106 7.47 6.00 8.91
N GLY A 107 8.44 6.89 8.78
CA GLY A 107 8.45 7.93 7.75
C GLY A 107 9.12 7.43 6.48
N SER A 108 8.52 7.72 5.33
CA SER A 108 9.02 7.34 3.99
C SER A 108 9.22 8.57 3.10
N GLU A 109 10.28 8.52 2.28
CA GLU A 109 10.50 9.52 1.23
C GLU A 109 9.68 9.26 -0.04
N TYR A 110 9.05 8.09 -0.14
CA TYR A 110 8.28 7.71 -1.32
C TYR A 110 6.84 8.18 -1.24
N GLU A 111 6.32 8.64 -2.37
CA GLU A 111 4.92 9.08 -2.50
C GLU A 111 3.95 7.91 -2.43
N VAL A 112 2.76 8.17 -1.87
CA VAL A 112 1.64 7.20 -1.87
C VAL A 112 1.31 6.79 -3.31
N ALA A 113 0.99 5.53 -3.52
CA ALA A 113 0.66 4.92 -4.81
C ALA A 113 1.83 4.85 -5.83
N SER A 114 3.06 5.17 -5.44
CA SER A 114 4.24 4.91 -6.27
C SER A 114 4.64 3.43 -6.25
N ASP A 115 5.38 3.00 -7.27
CA ASP A 115 5.92 1.63 -7.29
C ASP A 115 6.96 1.43 -6.18
N GLU A 116 7.72 2.49 -5.87
CA GLU A 116 8.73 2.52 -4.83
C GLU A 116 8.12 2.28 -3.46
N VAL A 117 7.05 3.02 -3.08
CA VAL A 117 6.36 2.81 -1.80
C VAL A 117 5.68 1.45 -1.72
N ASN A 118 5.16 0.94 -2.84
CA ASN A 118 4.54 -0.38 -2.88
C ASN A 118 5.56 -1.50 -2.63
N ASN A 119 6.77 -1.38 -3.17
CA ASN A 119 7.89 -2.27 -2.90
C ASN A 119 8.35 -2.13 -1.45
N GLN A 120 8.54 -0.91 -0.95
CA GLN A 120 8.88 -0.63 0.43
C GLN A 120 7.88 -1.23 1.41
N CYS A 121 6.57 -1.07 1.18
CA CYS A 121 5.52 -1.70 1.99
C CYS A 121 5.63 -3.23 1.99
N THR A 122 6.05 -3.84 0.86
CA THR A 122 6.27 -5.29 0.78
C THR A 122 7.46 -5.72 1.64
N GLU A 123 8.57 -4.98 1.57
CA GLU A 123 9.77 -5.26 2.36
C GLU A 123 9.52 -5.07 3.85
N ILE A 124 8.83 -3.98 4.25
CA ILE A 124 8.43 -3.74 5.64
C ILE A 124 7.54 -4.90 6.13
N ASN A 125 6.53 -5.31 5.35
CA ASN A 125 5.64 -6.41 5.73
C ASN A 125 6.42 -7.71 5.93
N ASN A 126 7.29 -8.08 5.00
CA ASN A 126 8.13 -9.26 5.13
C ASN A 126 9.04 -9.20 6.36
N THR A 127 9.56 -8.02 6.68
CA THR A 127 10.40 -7.80 7.86
C THR A 127 9.59 -8.00 9.14
N ILE A 128 8.44 -7.33 9.29
CA ILE A 128 7.62 -7.46 10.50
C ILE A 128 7.10 -8.89 10.70
N ASP A 129 6.70 -9.57 9.62
CA ASP A 129 6.23 -10.97 9.66
C ASP A 129 7.33 -11.93 10.11
N SER A 130 8.61 -11.65 9.76
CA SER A 130 9.75 -12.48 10.18
C SER A 130 9.97 -12.45 11.70
N TYR A 131 9.55 -11.40 12.37
CA TYR A 131 9.61 -11.27 13.83
C TYR A 131 8.36 -11.80 14.52
N ASN A 132 7.18 -11.47 14.00
CA ASN A 132 5.91 -12.01 14.50
C ASN A 132 4.81 -11.86 13.43
N GLU A 133 4.19 -12.97 13.03
CA GLU A 133 3.11 -13.02 12.03
C GLU A 133 1.84 -12.24 12.44
N LYS A 134 1.72 -11.85 13.70
CA LYS A 134 0.60 -11.03 14.19
C LYS A 134 0.82 -9.53 13.99
N ASN A 135 2.04 -9.11 13.73
CA ASN A 135 2.33 -7.69 13.48
C ASN A 135 1.62 -7.22 12.22
N MET A 136 1.21 -5.98 12.18
CA MET A 136 0.43 -5.44 11.05
C MET A 136 0.97 -4.09 10.59
N LEU A 137 1.15 -3.95 9.27
CA LEU A 137 1.46 -2.68 8.65
C LEU A 137 0.17 -1.95 8.29
N VAL A 138 0.04 -0.69 8.71
CA VAL A 138 -1.15 0.15 8.52
C VAL A 138 -0.73 1.53 8.01
N GLY A 139 -1.59 2.18 7.26
CA GLY A 139 -1.37 3.53 6.75
C GLY A 139 -1.98 3.72 5.37
N GLU A 140 -1.85 4.93 4.83
CA GLU A 140 -2.43 5.25 3.53
C GLU A 140 -1.78 4.45 2.40
N ALA A 141 -0.45 4.38 2.37
CA ALA A 141 0.26 3.66 1.31
C ALA A 141 0.03 2.14 1.36
N PRO A 142 0.09 1.43 2.52
CA PRO A 142 -0.30 0.03 2.60
C PRO A 142 -1.73 -0.23 2.15
N CYS A 143 -2.70 0.59 2.59
CA CYS A 143 -4.10 0.46 2.17
C CYS A 143 -4.28 0.69 0.66
N THR A 144 -3.58 1.69 0.10
CA THR A 144 -3.62 1.98 -1.34
C THR A 144 -3.01 0.84 -2.15
N LYS A 145 -1.90 0.26 -1.70
CA LYS A 145 -1.28 -0.91 -2.31
C LYS A 145 -2.24 -2.11 -2.35
N ASP A 146 -2.92 -2.38 -1.22
CA ASP A 146 -3.91 -3.46 -1.15
C ASP A 146 -5.09 -3.18 -2.08
N LEU A 147 -5.58 -1.93 -2.13
CA LEU A 147 -6.63 -1.52 -3.05
C LEU A 147 -6.21 -1.75 -4.52
N ILE A 148 -5.00 -1.36 -4.91
CA ILE A 148 -4.47 -1.60 -6.26
C ILE A 148 -4.48 -3.10 -6.56
N THR A 149 -3.92 -3.90 -5.68
CA THR A 149 -3.80 -5.36 -5.85
C THR A 149 -5.16 -6.05 -5.99
N ILE A 150 -6.13 -5.66 -5.14
CA ILE A 150 -7.49 -6.22 -5.16
C ILE A 150 -8.21 -5.77 -6.43
N THR A 151 -8.13 -4.49 -6.78
CA THR A 151 -8.78 -3.91 -7.95
C THR A 151 -8.30 -4.57 -9.24
N ASP A 152 -7.00 -4.75 -9.42
CA ASP A 152 -6.44 -5.42 -10.61
C ASP A 152 -6.94 -6.87 -10.73
N LYS A 153 -7.00 -7.59 -9.62
CA LYS A 153 -7.53 -8.95 -9.57
C LYS A 153 -9.02 -9.00 -9.88
N ASP A 154 -9.78 -8.06 -9.34
CA ASP A 154 -11.22 -7.99 -9.56
C ASP A 154 -11.54 -7.62 -11.01
N PHE A 155 -10.84 -6.66 -11.60
CA PHE A 155 -10.98 -6.32 -13.01
C PHE A 155 -10.69 -7.51 -13.93
N ALA A 156 -9.61 -8.25 -13.68
CA ALA A 156 -9.30 -9.46 -14.45
C ALA A 156 -10.40 -10.52 -14.31
N SER A 157 -10.93 -10.71 -13.11
CA SER A 157 -11.98 -11.67 -12.82
C SER A 157 -13.30 -11.27 -13.50
N VAL A 158 -13.72 -10.02 -13.36
CA VAL A 158 -14.96 -9.48 -13.97
C VAL A 158 -14.86 -9.55 -15.49
N SER A 159 -13.74 -9.16 -16.07
CA SER A 159 -13.52 -9.24 -17.52
C SER A 159 -13.64 -10.68 -18.03
N THR A 160 -12.98 -11.63 -17.37
CA THR A 160 -13.02 -13.05 -17.74
C THR A 160 -14.45 -13.61 -17.68
N VAL A 161 -15.18 -13.33 -16.59
CA VAL A 161 -16.57 -13.79 -16.42
C VAL A 161 -17.50 -13.14 -17.45
N SER A 162 -17.33 -11.84 -17.72
CA SER A 162 -18.14 -11.11 -18.70
C SER A 162 -17.93 -11.63 -20.12
N ILE A 163 -16.69 -11.84 -20.54
CA ILE A 163 -16.36 -12.42 -21.85
C ILE A 163 -16.97 -13.82 -21.97
N GLY A 164 -16.84 -14.67 -20.96
CA GLY A 164 -17.41 -16.00 -20.92
C GLY A 164 -18.95 -15.99 -21.01
N ALA A 165 -19.61 -15.10 -20.27
CA ALA A 165 -21.06 -14.96 -20.29
C ALA A 165 -21.56 -14.50 -21.68
N ILE A 166 -20.93 -13.47 -22.25
CA ILE A 166 -21.27 -12.99 -23.60
C ILE A 166 -21.08 -14.09 -24.64
N PHE A 167 -20.00 -14.84 -24.57
CA PHE A 167 -19.72 -15.97 -25.48
C PHE A 167 -20.83 -17.02 -25.40
N ILE A 168 -21.25 -17.43 -24.20
CA ILE A 168 -22.32 -18.42 -23.99
C ILE A 168 -23.67 -17.91 -24.52
N ILE A 169 -24.01 -16.65 -24.24
CA ILE A 169 -25.27 -16.06 -24.73
C ILE A 169 -25.32 -16.06 -26.27
N ILE A 170 -24.24 -15.61 -26.93
CA ILE A 170 -24.16 -15.57 -28.38
C ILE A 170 -24.25 -17.02 -28.96
N LEU A 171 -23.53 -17.96 -28.32
CA LEU A 171 -23.59 -19.38 -28.72
C LEU A 171 -25.00 -19.94 -28.67
N CYS A 172 -25.76 -19.67 -27.59
CA CYS A 172 -27.16 -20.13 -27.44
C CYS A 172 -28.08 -19.48 -28.44
N VAL A 173 -27.89 -18.19 -28.74
CA VAL A 173 -28.77 -17.46 -29.69
C VAL A 173 -28.53 -17.88 -31.14
N PHE A 174 -27.30 -18.05 -31.56
CA PHE A 174 -26.97 -18.32 -32.95
C PHE A 174 -26.80 -19.82 -33.30
N GLY A 175 -26.65 -20.69 -32.30
CA GLY A 175 -26.47 -22.12 -32.51
C GLY A 175 -25.20 -22.51 -33.30
N SER A 176 -24.24 -21.59 -33.39
CA SER A 176 -22.98 -21.73 -34.15
C SER A 176 -21.80 -21.24 -33.31
N ILE A 177 -20.71 -22.00 -33.27
CA ILE A 177 -19.48 -21.66 -32.52
C ILE A 177 -18.69 -20.58 -33.24
N SER A 178 -18.75 -20.50 -34.56
CA SER A 178 -17.95 -19.56 -35.36
C SER A 178 -18.32 -18.09 -35.13
N LEU A 179 -19.61 -17.80 -35.00
CA LEU A 179 -20.12 -16.44 -34.79
C LEU A 179 -19.72 -15.83 -33.46
N PRO A 180 -19.85 -16.53 -32.31
CA PRO A 180 -19.36 -16.03 -31.03
C PRO A 180 -17.87 -15.68 -31.03
N ILE A 181 -17.04 -16.53 -31.64
CA ILE A 181 -15.60 -16.29 -31.71
C ILE A 181 -15.27 -14.97 -32.43
N VAL A 182 -15.90 -14.78 -33.61
CA VAL A 182 -15.66 -13.55 -34.40
C VAL A 182 -16.21 -12.32 -33.70
N LEU A 183 -17.42 -12.39 -33.15
CA LEU A 183 -18.07 -11.25 -32.48
C LEU A 183 -17.30 -10.85 -31.20
N VAL A 184 -16.94 -11.81 -30.35
CA VAL A 184 -16.14 -11.53 -29.14
C VAL A 184 -14.78 -10.96 -29.51
N ALA A 185 -14.09 -11.50 -30.51
CA ALA A 185 -12.82 -10.97 -30.97
C ALA A 185 -12.93 -9.53 -31.49
N VAL A 186 -14.02 -9.18 -32.20
CA VAL A 186 -14.25 -7.80 -32.68
C VAL A 186 -14.55 -6.85 -31.52
N ILE A 187 -15.37 -7.30 -30.54
CA ILE A 187 -15.70 -6.50 -29.35
C ILE A 187 -14.42 -6.23 -28.52
N GLU A 188 -13.66 -7.26 -28.22
CA GLU A 188 -12.40 -7.14 -27.48
C GLU A 188 -11.42 -6.22 -28.22
N PHE A 189 -11.29 -6.39 -29.55
CA PHE A 189 -10.46 -5.50 -30.35
C PHE A 189 -10.92 -4.04 -30.29
N ALA A 190 -12.25 -3.80 -30.27
CA ALA A 190 -12.79 -2.44 -30.17
C ALA A 190 -12.58 -1.81 -28.78
N ILE A 191 -12.60 -2.63 -27.70
CA ILE A 191 -12.30 -2.15 -26.34
C ILE A 191 -10.83 -1.76 -26.19
N PHE A 192 -9.91 -2.45 -26.90
CA PHE A 192 -8.47 -2.19 -26.83
C PHE A 192 -7.97 -1.11 -27.83
N ILE A 193 -8.84 -0.45 -28.57
CA ILE A 193 -8.49 0.70 -29.43
C ILE A 193 -8.77 2.01 -28.73
#